data_fe69310b98764fc544a0b1265d4311c5
#
_entry.id   fe69310b98764fc544a0b1265d4311c5
#
_cell.length_a   1.000
_cell.length_b   1.000
_cell.length_c   1.000
_cell.angle_alpha   90.00
_cell.angle_beta   90.00
_cell.angle_gamma   90.00
#
_symmetry.space_group_name_H-M   'P 1'
#
loop_
_entity.id
_entity.type
_entity.pdbx_description
1 polymer ?
#
loop_
_entity_poly.entity_id
_entity_poly.type
_entity_poly.pdbx_seq_one_letter_code
_entity_poly.pdbx_strand_id
1 'polypeptide(L)'
;FNTSLRQSQITDQLLQAKLPSFLFNIFFVISGGIYAYVLLSHYHLTNGGNEWMFIFSSIALMGLIYFIKYCTLKFTGWVTGLNEAVDIYVFVIFLINKIIGIFLVPFIIILSFSEMQIVTIAALVSLMIIGVFLLLRFFRSYGLVQNHLKISKFHFFLYIAGLEILPLLLI
;
A
#
# COMPACT_ATOMS: atom_id res chain seq x y z
N PHE A 1 -26.74 -12.68 32.17
CA PHE A 1 -25.55 -13.55 31.97
C PHE A 1 -25.13 -13.73 30.51
N ASN A 2 -25.97 -13.44 29.52
CA ASN A 2 -25.69 -13.71 28.10
C ASN A 2 -25.02 -12.55 27.34
N THR A 3 -24.99 -11.33 27.86
CA THR A 3 -24.45 -10.15 27.19
C THR A 3 -22.92 -10.06 27.27
N SER A 4 -22.34 -10.49 28.40
CA SER A 4 -20.88 -10.46 28.59
C SER A 4 -20.14 -11.50 27.72
N LEU A 5 -20.74 -12.71 27.57
CA LEU A 5 -20.18 -13.77 26.72
C LEU A 5 -20.24 -13.39 25.24
N ARG A 6 -21.28 -12.69 24.81
CA ARG A 6 -21.45 -12.22 23.44
C ARG A 6 -20.45 -11.09 23.10
N GLN A 7 -20.18 -10.20 24.06
CA GLN A 7 -19.17 -9.16 23.90
C GLN A 7 -17.75 -9.73 23.84
N SER A 8 -17.40 -10.72 24.66
CA SER A 8 -16.08 -11.35 24.59
C SER A 8 -15.87 -12.08 23.26
N GLN A 9 -16.88 -12.81 22.76
CA GLN A 9 -16.82 -13.48 21.46
C GLN A 9 -16.65 -12.50 20.29
N ILE A 10 -17.35 -11.36 20.32
CA ILE A 10 -17.20 -10.31 19.30
C ILE A 10 -15.82 -9.68 19.37
N THR A 11 -15.29 -9.44 20.56
CA THR A 11 -13.95 -8.90 20.76
C THR A 11 -12.88 -9.87 20.27
N ASP A 12 -13.03 -11.16 20.55
CA ASP A 12 -12.11 -12.20 20.08
C ASP A 12 -12.13 -12.34 18.54
N GLN A 13 -13.32 -12.28 17.93
CA GLN A 13 -13.47 -12.26 16.47
C GLN A 13 -12.84 -11.02 15.83
N LEU A 14 -12.98 -9.84 16.45
CA LEU A 14 -12.36 -8.59 15.98
C LEU A 14 -10.84 -8.63 16.14
N LEU A 15 -10.31 -9.23 17.20
CA LEU A 15 -8.87 -9.43 17.39
C LEU A 15 -8.32 -10.44 16.40
N GLN A 16 -9.01 -11.55 16.15
CA GLN A 16 -8.63 -12.53 15.13
C GLN A 16 -8.62 -11.94 13.70
N ALA A 17 -9.52 -11.00 13.39
CA ALA A 17 -9.52 -10.33 12.09
C ALA A 17 -8.39 -9.30 11.90
N LYS A 18 -7.82 -8.76 12.99
CA LYS A 18 -6.71 -7.80 12.93
C LYS A 18 -5.37 -8.46 12.58
N LEU A 19 -5.11 -9.65 13.09
CA LEU A 19 -3.84 -10.37 12.84
C LEU A 19 -3.62 -10.72 11.36
N PRO A 20 -4.56 -11.33 10.63
CA PRO A 20 -4.40 -11.58 9.21
C PRO A 20 -4.21 -10.28 8.43
N SER A 21 -4.93 -9.22 8.80
CA SER A 21 -4.81 -7.92 8.17
C SER A 21 -3.39 -7.33 8.29
N PHE A 22 -2.78 -7.45 9.45
CA PHE A 22 -1.41 -7.00 9.71
C PHE A 22 -0.38 -7.82 8.93
N LEU A 23 -0.52 -9.15 8.92
CA LEU A 23 0.37 -10.05 8.17
C LEU A 23 0.34 -9.76 6.67
N PHE A 24 -0.84 -9.51 6.09
CA PHE A 24 -0.94 -9.14 4.67
C PHE A 24 -0.32 -7.78 4.35
N ASN A 25 -0.30 -6.84 5.29
CA ASN A 25 0.40 -5.57 5.10
C ASN A 25 1.92 -5.76 5.12
N ILE A 26 2.44 -6.59 6.03
CA ILE A 26 3.86 -6.98 6.03
C ILE A 26 4.22 -7.70 4.73
N PHE A 27 3.40 -8.64 4.31
CA PHE A 27 3.57 -9.35 3.05
C PHE A 27 3.64 -8.41 1.85
N PHE A 28 2.78 -7.39 1.79
CA PHE A 28 2.83 -6.37 0.76
C PHE A 28 4.15 -5.57 0.78
N VAL A 29 4.65 -5.19 1.97
CA VAL A 29 5.93 -4.46 2.08
C VAL A 29 7.09 -5.33 1.59
N ILE A 30 7.10 -6.61 1.94
CA ILE A 30 8.15 -7.55 1.51
C ILE A 30 8.05 -7.78 0.00
N SER A 31 6.90 -8.14 -0.52
CA SER A 31 6.70 -8.39 -1.97
C SER A 31 6.96 -7.14 -2.79
N GLY A 32 6.52 -5.97 -2.34
CA GLY A 32 6.77 -4.69 -3.00
C GLY A 32 8.25 -4.31 -3.00
N GLY A 33 8.96 -4.54 -1.91
CA GLY A 33 10.40 -4.30 -1.81
C GLY A 33 11.22 -5.21 -2.73
N ILE A 34 10.88 -6.51 -2.76
CA ILE A 34 11.52 -7.49 -3.68
C ILE A 34 11.23 -7.11 -5.13
N TYR A 35 9.98 -6.77 -5.45
CA TYR A 35 9.59 -6.34 -6.79
C TYR A 35 10.36 -5.10 -7.25
N ALA A 36 10.50 -4.09 -6.38
CA ALA A 36 11.29 -2.90 -6.66
C ALA A 36 12.76 -3.23 -6.92
N TYR A 37 13.36 -4.11 -6.11
CA TYR A 37 14.74 -4.58 -6.32
C TYR A 37 14.89 -5.27 -7.68
N VAL A 38 14.02 -6.22 -8.03
CA VAL A 38 14.09 -6.97 -9.29
C VAL A 38 13.94 -6.03 -10.49
N LEU A 39 13.03 -5.05 -10.41
CA LEU A 39 12.92 -4.00 -11.43
C LEU A 39 14.19 -3.16 -11.58
N LEU A 40 14.74 -2.66 -10.47
CA LEU A 40 15.97 -1.86 -10.49
C LEU A 40 17.16 -2.65 -11.04
N SER A 41 17.25 -3.94 -10.69
CA SER A 41 18.27 -4.85 -11.22
C SER A 41 18.11 -5.06 -12.74
N HIS A 42 16.88 -5.22 -13.23
CA HIS A 42 16.62 -5.36 -14.65
C HIS A 42 17.04 -4.13 -15.46
N TYR A 43 16.87 -2.93 -14.93
CA TYR A 43 17.30 -1.68 -15.56
C TYR A 43 18.78 -1.32 -15.28
N HIS A 44 19.57 -2.23 -14.72
CA HIS A 44 21.00 -2.03 -14.39
C HIS A 44 21.28 -0.83 -13.46
N LEU A 45 20.30 -0.48 -12.61
CA LEU A 45 20.45 0.61 -11.65
C LEU A 45 21.12 0.17 -10.34
N THR A 46 21.35 -1.14 -10.17
CA THR A 46 22.06 -1.72 -9.02
C THR A 46 23.52 -1.92 -9.39
N ASN A 47 24.37 -0.90 -9.15
CA ASN A 47 25.80 -0.98 -9.47
C ASN A 47 26.58 -1.74 -8.40
N GLY A 48 26.99 -2.98 -8.70
CA GLY A 48 28.15 -3.67 -8.12
C GLY A 48 28.24 -3.92 -6.61
N GLY A 49 27.16 -3.73 -5.86
CA GLY A 49 27.11 -3.98 -4.43
C GLY A 49 26.60 -5.38 -4.07
N ASN A 50 26.55 -5.65 -2.77
CA ASN A 50 26.02 -6.92 -2.26
C ASN A 50 24.51 -6.99 -2.52
N GLU A 51 24.05 -7.95 -3.33
CA GLU A 51 22.64 -8.13 -3.73
C GLU A 51 21.69 -8.23 -2.52
N TRP A 52 22.10 -8.94 -1.48
CA TRP A 52 21.32 -9.05 -0.25
C TRP A 52 21.10 -7.71 0.44
N MET A 53 22.11 -6.85 0.43
CA MET A 53 22.02 -5.52 1.02
C MET A 53 21.02 -4.64 0.24
N PHE A 54 20.99 -4.76 -1.08
CA PHE A 54 20.01 -4.02 -1.90
C PHE A 54 18.58 -4.52 -1.69
N ILE A 55 18.36 -5.84 -1.57
CA ILE A 55 17.05 -6.41 -1.26
C ILE A 55 16.53 -5.89 0.08
N PHE A 56 17.33 -6.00 1.13
CA PHE A 56 16.95 -5.51 2.47
C PHE A 56 16.71 -4.01 2.49
N SER A 57 17.55 -3.24 1.80
CA SER A 57 17.39 -1.79 1.68
C SER A 57 16.07 -1.42 0.96
N SER A 58 15.73 -2.12 -0.12
CA SER A 58 14.48 -1.89 -0.86
C SER A 58 13.24 -2.22 0.00
N ILE A 59 13.28 -3.31 0.77
CA ILE A 59 12.20 -3.68 1.69
C ILE A 59 12.08 -2.65 2.82
N ALA A 60 13.20 -2.24 3.40
CA ALA A 60 13.23 -1.23 4.47
C ALA A 60 12.71 0.12 3.98
N LEU A 61 13.12 0.55 2.79
CA LEU A 61 12.68 1.80 2.17
C LEU A 61 11.17 1.77 1.89
N MET A 62 10.65 0.66 1.34
CA MET A 62 9.21 0.48 1.12
C MET A 62 8.43 0.55 2.42
N GLY A 63 8.90 -0.12 3.48
CA GLY A 63 8.30 -0.08 4.80
C GLY A 63 8.30 1.34 5.40
N LEU A 64 9.40 2.05 5.26
CA LEU A 64 9.56 3.41 5.76
C LEU A 64 8.61 4.39 5.04
N ILE A 65 8.49 4.32 3.71
CA ILE A 65 7.56 5.14 2.94
C ILE A 65 6.11 4.94 3.42
N TYR A 66 5.69 3.67 3.59
CA TYR A 66 4.34 3.38 4.06
C TYR A 66 4.12 3.78 5.52
N PHE A 67 5.13 3.65 6.36
CA PHE A 67 5.08 4.11 7.75
C PHE A 67 4.92 5.63 7.83
N ILE A 68 5.74 6.39 7.09
CA ILE A 68 5.64 7.85 7.02
C ILE A 68 4.26 8.26 6.51
N LYS A 69 3.78 7.62 5.43
CA LYS A 69 2.45 7.89 4.88
C LYS A 69 1.34 7.66 5.91
N TYR A 70 1.39 6.58 6.66
CA TYR A 70 0.43 6.28 7.73
C TYR A 70 0.47 7.34 8.84
N CYS A 71 1.67 7.71 9.32
CA CYS A 71 1.84 8.73 10.35
C CYS A 71 1.31 10.10 9.89
N THR A 72 1.62 10.49 8.66
CA THR A 72 1.17 11.76 8.08
C THR A 72 -0.36 11.79 7.97
N LEU A 73 -1.00 10.72 7.51
CA LEU A 73 -2.46 10.63 7.43
C LEU A 73 -3.12 10.72 8.80
N LYS A 74 -2.61 10.02 9.80
CA LYS A 74 -3.14 10.07 11.17
C LYS A 74 -2.94 11.45 11.80
N PHE A 75 -1.77 12.04 11.62
CA PHE A 75 -1.49 13.38 12.11
C PHE A 75 -2.44 14.43 11.51
N THR A 76 -2.66 14.37 10.21
CA THR A 76 -3.59 15.28 9.53
C THR A 76 -5.05 15.04 9.93
N GLY A 77 -5.47 13.81 10.14
CA GLY A 77 -6.80 13.51 10.70
C GLY A 77 -7.01 14.14 12.07
N TRP A 78 -5.99 14.07 12.92
CA TRP A 78 -6.02 14.67 14.25
C TRP A 78 -6.09 16.21 14.19
N VAL A 79 -5.26 16.85 13.36
CA VAL A 79 -5.21 18.32 13.21
C VAL A 79 -6.50 18.88 12.60
N THR A 80 -7.09 18.17 11.63
CA THR A 80 -8.32 18.63 10.95
C THR A 80 -9.61 18.23 11.65
N GLY A 81 -9.53 17.36 12.67
CA GLY A 81 -10.71 16.78 13.33
C GLY A 81 -11.48 15.76 12.49
N LEU A 82 -10.92 15.31 11.36
CA LEU A 82 -11.55 14.40 10.40
C LEU A 82 -11.08 12.95 10.58
N ASN A 83 -10.96 12.50 11.82
CA ASN A 83 -10.42 11.17 12.15
C ASN A 83 -11.19 10.03 11.46
N GLU A 84 -12.52 10.09 11.43
CA GLU A 84 -13.35 9.04 10.80
C GLU A 84 -13.08 8.92 9.30
N ALA A 85 -12.96 10.05 8.59
CA ALA A 85 -12.65 10.06 7.16
C ALA A 85 -11.26 9.51 6.86
N VAL A 86 -10.28 9.87 7.70
CA VAL A 86 -8.91 9.37 7.57
C VAL A 86 -8.87 7.86 7.87
N ASP A 87 -9.63 7.37 8.84
CA ASP A 87 -9.66 5.93 9.15
C ASP A 87 -10.24 5.11 8.01
N ILE A 88 -11.32 5.60 7.38
CA ILE A 88 -11.88 4.98 6.17
C ILE A 88 -10.87 4.99 5.03
N TYR A 89 -10.17 6.10 4.82
CA TYR A 89 -9.16 6.23 3.78
C TYR A 89 -7.97 5.29 4.00
N VAL A 90 -7.45 5.22 5.21
CA VAL A 90 -6.36 4.30 5.60
C VAL A 90 -6.79 2.84 5.41
N PHE A 91 -8.02 2.50 5.76
CA PHE A 91 -8.57 1.16 5.54
C PHE A 91 -8.57 0.77 4.06
N VAL A 92 -9.01 1.68 3.17
CA VAL A 92 -9.02 1.44 1.71
C VAL A 92 -7.60 1.26 1.18
N ILE A 93 -6.64 2.09 1.62
CA ILE A 93 -5.24 1.95 1.24
C ILE A 93 -4.73 0.56 1.59
N PHE A 94 -4.89 0.14 2.84
CA PHE A 94 -4.41 -1.16 3.29
C PHE A 94 -5.09 -2.33 2.60
N LEU A 95 -6.38 -2.21 2.27
CA LEU A 95 -7.11 -3.23 1.51
C LEU A 95 -6.50 -3.42 0.12
N ILE A 96 -6.29 -2.33 -0.62
CA ILE A 96 -5.76 -2.39 -1.99
C ILE A 96 -4.29 -2.82 -1.98
N ASN A 97 -3.49 -2.38 -1.01
CA ASN A 97 -2.11 -2.81 -0.88
C ASN A 97 -1.98 -4.33 -0.70
N LYS A 98 -2.89 -4.96 0.07
CA LYS A 98 -2.93 -6.42 0.21
C LYS A 98 -3.16 -7.11 -1.13
N ILE A 99 -4.09 -6.60 -1.92
CA ILE A 99 -4.40 -7.13 -3.25
C ILE A 99 -3.17 -6.98 -4.16
N ILE A 100 -2.55 -5.80 -4.18
CA ILE A 100 -1.33 -5.56 -4.95
C ILE A 100 -0.22 -6.52 -4.51
N GLY A 101 0.01 -6.69 -3.20
CA GLY A 101 1.03 -7.59 -2.66
C GLY A 101 0.91 -9.02 -3.16
N ILE A 102 -0.31 -9.57 -3.16
CA ILE A 102 -0.59 -10.91 -3.68
C ILE A 102 -0.36 -10.95 -5.19
N PHE A 103 -0.80 -9.92 -5.91
CA PHE A 103 -0.67 -9.83 -7.36
C PHE A 103 0.78 -9.70 -7.83
N LEU A 104 1.66 -9.10 -7.02
CA LEU A 104 3.09 -8.95 -7.34
C LEU A 104 3.85 -10.28 -7.35
N VAL A 105 3.42 -11.28 -6.57
CA VAL A 105 4.17 -12.55 -6.43
C VAL A 105 4.41 -13.26 -7.77
N PRO A 106 3.40 -13.51 -8.62
CA PRO A 106 3.63 -14.14 -9.92
C PRO A 106 4.55 -13.29 -10.81
N PHE A 107 4.45 -11.98 -10.76
CA PHE A 107 5.34 -11.12 -11.54
C PHE A 107 6.78 -11.15 -11.04
N ILE A 108 7.01 -11.20 -9.73
CA ILE A 108 8.37 -11.39 -9.16
C ILE A 108 8.99 -12.68 -9.69
N ILE A 109 8.23 -13.78 -9.73
CA ILE A 109 8.71 -15.06 -10.24
C ILE A 109 9.06 -14.95 -11.73
N ILE A 110 8.18 -14.36 -12.55
CA ILE A 110 8.44 -14.18 -13.98
C ILE A 110 9.67 -13.29 -14.21
N LEU A 111 9.76 -12.16 -13.51
CA LEU A 111 10.88 -11.23 -13.65
C LEU A 111 12.23 -11.83 -13.22
N SER A 112 12.23 -12.78 -12.26
CA SER A 112 13.45 -13.38 -11.73
C SER A 112 13.96 -14.58 -12.54
N PHE A 113 13.08 -15.31 -13.21
CA PHE A 113 13.39 -16.61 -13.81
C PHE A 113 13.17 -16.71 -15.32
N SER A 114 12.61 -15.68 -15.96
CA SER A 114 12.32 -15.72 -17.41
C SER A 114 13.43 -15.10 -18.26
N GLU A 115 13.36 -15.35 -19.55
CA GLU A 115 14.25 -14.76 -20.55
C GLU A 115 14.01 -13.24 -20.70
N MET A 116 15.03 -12.52 -21.15
CA MET A 116 15.07 -11.04 -21.23
C MET A 116 13.84 -10.44 -21.95
N GLN A 117 13.35 -11.06 -23.01
CA GLN A 117 12.19 -10.58 -23.77
C GLN A 117 10.90 -10.67 -22.93
N ILE A 118 10.70 -11.80 -22.24
CA ILE A 118 9.55 -12.03 -21.37
C ILE A 118 9.58 -11.09 -20.16
N VAL A 119 10.75 -10.88 -19.58
CA VAL A 119 10.97 -9.98 -18.45
C VAL A 119 10.56 -8.55 -18.81
N THR A 120 10.94 -8.04 -19.96
CA THR A 120 10.57 -6.69 -20.40
C THR A 120 9.05 -6.52 -20.55
N ILE A 121 8.40 -7.51 -21.18
CA ILE A 121 6.94 -7.49 -21.33
C ILE A 121 6.25 -7.60 -19.96
N ALA A 122 6.71 -8.51 -19.10
CA ALA A 122 6.15 -8.70 -17.77
C ALA A 122 6.33 -7.44 -16.89
N ALA A 123 7.47 -6.75 -16.99
CA ALA A 123 7.71 -5.49 -16.31
C ALA A 123 6.71 -4.41 -16.74
N LEU A 124 6.50 -4.22 -18.04
CA LEU A 124 5.54 -3.26 -18.56
C LEU A 124 4.10 -3.58 -18.13
N VAL A 125 3.70 -4.86 -18.25
CA VAL A 125 2.35 -5.30 -17.86
C VAL A 125 2.14 -5.12 -16.35
N SER A 126 3.11 -5.49 -15.52
CA SER A 126 3.00 -5.34 -14.06
C SER A 126 2.91 -3.86 -13.65
N LEU A 127 3.69 -2.97 -14.25
CA LEU A 127 3.63 -1.53 -14.01
C LEU A 127 2.26 -0.95 -14.41
N MET A 128 1.71 -1.36 -15.56
CA MET A 128 0.36 -0.96 -15.97
C MET A 128 -0.70 -1.40 -14.97
N ILE A 129 -0.64 -2.65 -14.50
CA ILE A 129 -1.57 -3.20 -13.52
C ILE A 129 -1.47 -2.45 -12.18
N ILE A 130 -0.25 -2.22 -11.69
CA ILE A 130 -0.04 -1.40 -10.47
C ILE A 130 -0.64 -0.01 -10.65
N GLY A 131 -0.41 0.64 -11.80
CA GLY A 131 -1.00 1.94 -12.12
C GLY A 131 -2.53 1.93 -12.06
N VAL A 132 -3.16 0.90 -12.63
CA VAL A 132 -4.62 0.72 -12.55
C VAL A 132 -5.09 0.55 -11.11
N PHE A 133 -4.41 -0.26 -10.28
CA PHE A 133 -4.75 -0.42 -8.87
C PHE A 133 -4.60 0.88 -8.07
N LEU A 134 -3.57 1.68 -8.36
CA LEU A 134 -3.39 2.99 -7.73
C LEU A 134 -4.50 3.97 -8.13
N LEU A 135 -4.92 3.96 -9.39
CA LEU A 135 -6.07 4.75 -9.86
C LEU A 135 -7.37 4.29 -9.19
N LEU A 136 -7.63 2.97 -9.13
CA LEU A 136 -8.80 2.42 -8.43
C LEU A 136 -8.80 2.80 -6.94
N ARG A 137 -7.63 2.79 -6.29
CA ARG A 137 -7.48 3.25 -4.91
C ARG A 137 -7.91 4.69 -4.76
N PHE A 138 -7.48 5.57 -5.68
CA PHE A 138 -7.84 6.98 -5.67
C PHE A 138 -9.35 7.18 -5.83
N PHE A 139 -9.97 6.55 -6.84
CA PHE A 139 -11.42 6.66 -7.07
C PHE A 139 -12.25 6.09 -5.92
N ARG A 140 -11.85 4.97 -5.36
CA ARG A 140 -12.58 4.33 -4.27
C ARG A 140 -12.48 5.12 -2.97
N SER A 141 -11.32 5.68 -2.67
CA SER A 141 -11.11 6.57 -1.53
C SER A 141 -11.97 7.82 -1.65
N TYR A 142 -12.01 8.43 -2.82
CA TYR A 142 -12.84 9.60 -3.09
C TYR A 142 -14.33 9.32 -2.88
N GLY A 143 -14.85 8.22 -3.44
CA GLY A 143 -16.28 7.88 -3.33
C GLY A 143 -16.73 7.60 -1.89
N LEU A 144 -15.90 6.93 -1.08
CA LEU A 144 -16.24 6.59 0.31
C LEU A 144 -16.23 7.82 1.22
N VAL A 145 -15.27 8.70 1.03
CA VAL A 145 -15.16 9.90 1.87
C VAL A 145 -16.21 10.93 1.51
N GLN A 146 -16.61 11.03 0.24
CA GLN A 146 -17.65 11.95 -0.21
C GLN A 146 -19.01 11.67 0.46
N ASN A 147 -19.33 10.42 0.73
CA ASN A 147 -20.61 10.03 1.35
C ASN A 147 -20.65 10.35 2.86
N HIS A 148 -19.52 10.48 3.52
CA HIS A 148 -19.45 10.74 4.97
C HIS A 148 -19.21 12.21 5.34
N LEU A 149 -18.72 13.04 4.42
CA LEU A 149 -18.36 14.41 4.71
C LEU A 149 -19.16 15.41 3.87
N LYS A 150 -19.88 16.31 4.54
CA LYS A 150 -20.50 17.52 3.93
C LYS A 150 -19.49 18.64 3.65
N ILE A 151 -18.22 18.33 3.49
CA ILE A 151 -17.14 19.31 3.29
C ILE A 151 -16.99 19.63 1.80
N SER A 152 -16.57 20.86 1.48
CA SER A 152 -16.32 21.32 0.12
C SER A 152 -15.37 20.34 -0.61
N LYS A 153 -15.91 19.69 -1.63
CA LYS A 153 -15.32 18.60 -2.42
C LYS A 153 -13.91 18.93 -2.94
N PHE A 154 -13.67 20.21 -3.24
CA PHE A 154 -12.42 20.68 -3.84
C PHE A 154 -11.23 20.69 -2.88
N HIS A 155 -11.43 21.16 -1.65
CA HIS A 155 -10.35 21.21 -0.64
C HIS A 155 -9.90 19.83 -0.20
N PHE A 156 -10.84 18.88 -0.08
CA PHE A 156 -10.55 17.50 0.26
C PHE A 156 -9.81 16.76 -0.86
N PHE A 157 -10.21 16.99 -2.12
CA PHE A 157 -9.54 16.44 -3.30
C PHE A 157 -8.08 16.93 -3.40
N LEU A 158 -7.85 18.22 -3.24
CA LEU A 158 -6.51 18.83 -3.25
C LEU A 158 -5.63 18.26 -2.13
N TYR A 159 -6.21 18.01 -0.99
CA TYR A 159 -5.54 17.46 0.17
C TYR A 159 -5.09 16.00 -0.01
N ILE A 160 -5.98 15.13 -0.50
CA ILE A 160 -5.64 13.72 -0.80
C ILE A 160 -4.64 13.65 -1.96
N ALA A 161 -4.85 14.41 -3.03
CA ALA A 161 -3.92 14.45 -4.15
C ALA A 161 -2.54 14.92 -3.70
N GLY A 162 -2.44 15.94 -2.85
CA GLY A 162 -1.17 16.36 -2.25
C GLY A 162 -0.49 15.27 -1.43
N LEU A 163 -1.24 14.55 -0.59
CA LEU A 163 -0.72 13.46 0.23
C LEU A 163 -0.31 12.20 -0.57
N GLU A 164 -0.89 11.97 -1.73
CA GLU A 164 -0.48 10.87 -2.62
C GLU A 164 0.68 11.26 -3.54
N ILE A 165 0.69 12.50 -4.03
CA ILE A 165 1.71 12.99 -4.96
C ILE A 165 3.01 13.36 -4.22
N LEU A 166 2.92 13.91 -3.02
CA LEU A 166 4.09 14.37 -2.26
C LEU A 166 5.10 13.26 -1.94
N PRO A 167 4.72 12.05 -1.51
CA PRO A 167 5.68 10.96 -1.33
C PRO A 167 6.22 10.41 -2.66
N LEU A 168 5.48 10.55 -3.77
CA LEU A 168 5.95 10.15 -5.10
C LEU A 168 6.97 11.14 -5.69
N LEU A 169 6.91 12.42 -5.30
CA LEU A 169 7.87 13.44 -5.73
C LEU A 169 9.17 13.43 -4.89
N LEU A 170 9.16 12.78 -3.72
CA LEU A 170 10.33 12.65 -2.84
C LEU A 170 11.18 11.41 -3.13
N ILE A 171 10.78 10.55 -4.08
CA ILE A 171 11.49 9.38 -4.61
C ILE A 171 12.12 9.73 -5.95
#